data_9aa2f6bc744a8c872c0ec1ffc70238a6
#
_entry.id   9aa2f6bc744a8c872c0ec1ffc70238a6
#
_cell.length_a   1.000
_cell.length_b   1.000
_cell.length_c   1.000
_cell.angle_alpha   90.00
_cell.angle_beta   90.00
_cell.angle_gamma   90.00
#
_symmetry.space_group_name_H-M   'P 1'
#
loop_
_entity.id
_entity.type
_entity.pdbx_description
1 polymer ?
#
loop_
_entity_poly.entity_id
_entity_poly.type
_entity_poly.pdbx_seq_one_letter_code
_entity_poly.pdbx_strand_id
1 'polypeptide(L)'
;KNKIIEPLHSRCVVVEFGIQKKYKQEIAVNFFNRLVSILDTEHVKYDKKVIAELVNKHFPDWRRVLNELQRYSVGGVIDSGILASFSDVSINDLIKNLKTKNFSEVRKWCVDNLDNDTTVLFRRIYDSLYESLVPSTIPAAVLVIAKYQYQTAFVADQEINLLACLTEIMVECEFK
;
A
#
# COMPACT_ATOMS: atom_id res chain seq x y z
N LYS A 1 9.22 -17.24 4.74
CA LYS A 1 9.34 -18.68 5.13
C LYS A 1 8.83 -19.58 4.00
N ASN A 2 7.64 -19.33 3.46
CA ASN A 2 7.01 -20.18 2.42
C ASN A 2 7.67 -20.15 1.03
N LYS A 3 8.62 -19.26 0.78
CA LYS A 3 9.39 -19.18 -0.48
C LYS A 3 10.74 -19.90 -0.43
N ILE A 4 11.07 -20.53 0.71
CA ILE A 4 12.32 -21.27 0.91
C ILE A 4 12.02 -22.76 0.70
N ILE A 5 12.88 -23.43 -0.07
CA ILE A 5 12.74 -24.86 -0.35
C ILE A 5 12.80 -25.68 0.95
N GLU A 6 11.95 -26.71 1.04
CA GLU A 6 11.77 -27.52 2.24
C GLU A 6 13.09 -28.15 2.79
N PRO A 7 14.04 -28.65 1.95
CA PRO A 7 15.31 -29.18 2.44
C PRO A 7 16.14 -28.20 3.28
N LEU A 8 15.99 -26.89 3.09
CA LEU A 8 16.70 -25.88 3.92
C LEU A 8 16.08 -25.74 5.30
N HIS A 9 14.75 -25.94 5.44
CA HIS A 9 14.08 -25.89 6.74
C HIS A 9 14.54 -27.01 7.68
N SER A 10 14.92 -28.17 7.16
CA SER A 10 15.41 -29.31 7.95
C SER A 10 16.91 -29.24 8.29
N ARG A 11 17.68 -28.43 7.55
CA ARG A 11 19.15 -28.36 7.67
C ARG A 11 19.65 -27.07 8.31
N CYS A 12 18.80 -26.05 8.40
CA CYS A 12 19.16 -24.74 8.93
C CYS A 12 18.36 -24.41 10.17
N VAL A 13 18.99 -23.74 11.14
CA VAL A 13 18.28 -23.16 12.27
C VAL A 13 17.53 -21.92 11.81
N VAL A 14 16.24 -21.84 12.13
CA VAL A 14 15.43 -20.66 11.81
C VAL A 14 15.59 -19.64 12.93
N VAL A 15 16.12 -18.47 12.60
CA VAL A 15 16.19 -17.31 13.49
C VAL A 15 15.20 -16.26 13.00
N GLU A 16 14.22 -15.90 13.83
CA GLU A 16 13.22 -14.91 13.51
C GLU A 16 13.57 -13.53 14.09
N PHE A 17 13.83 -12.56 13.21
CA PHE A 17 14.09 -11.17 13.59
C PHE A 17 12.77 -10.39 13.64
N GLY A 18 11.83 -10.86 14.46
CA GLY A 18 10.54 -10.20 14.66
C GLY A 18 10.60 -9.07 15.70
N ILE A 19 10.00 -7.94 15.39
CA ILE A 19 9.85 -6.83 16.35
C ILE A 19 8.71 -7.16 17.31
N GLN A 20 9.02 -7.34 18.60
CA GLN A 20 8.00 -7.55 19.62
C GLN A 20 7.16 -6.28 19.83
N LYS A 21 5.84 -6.44 20.02
CA LYS A 21 4.90 -5.31 20.17
C LYS A 21 5.33 -4.29 21.23
N LYS A 22 5.92 -4.77 22.34
CA LYS A 22 6.37 -3.90 23.46
C LYS A 22 7.49 -2.92 23.08
N TYR A 23 8.33 -3.26 22.08
CA TYR A 23 9.44 -2.41 21.64
C TYR A 23 9.11 -1.55 20.44
N LYS A 24 7.94 -1.76 19.82
CA LYS A 24 7.55 -1.04 18.59
C LYS A 24 7.62 0.48 18.79
N GLN A 25 7.07 0.97 19.88
CA GLN A 25 7.00 2.40 20.16
C GLN A 25 8.37 2.99 20.43
N GLU A 26 9.20 2.31 21.22
CA GLU A 26 10.58 2.74 21.51
C GLU A 26 11.42 2.81 20.22
N ILE A 27 11.33 1.79 19.38
CA ILE A 27 12.06 1.74 18.09
C ILE A 27 11.59 2.87 17.17
N ALA A 28 10.27 3.14 17.10
CA ALA A 28 9.72 4.23 16.28
C ALA A 28 10.20 5.60 16.77
N VAL A 29 10.23 5.84 18.10
CA VAL A 29 10.73 7.09 18.69
C VAL A 29 12.22 7.26 18.42
N ASN A 30 13.03 6.22 18.61
CA ASN A 30 14.47 6.28 18.33
C ASN A 30 14.74 6.59 16.86
N PHE A 31 13.99 6.00 15.94
CA PHE A 31 14.12 6.29 14.52
C PHE A 31 13.65 7.71 14.20
N PHE A 32 12.54 8.17 14.77
CA PHE A 32 12.07 9.55 14.63
C PHE A 32 13.15 10.56 15.04
N ASN A 33 13.77 10.37 16.21
CA ASN A 33 14.84 11.25 16.68
C ASN A 33 16.05 11.25 15.72
N ARG A 34 16.38 10.09 15.14
CA ARG A 34 17.43 9.98 14.12
C ARG A 34 17.08 10.75 12.86
N LEU A 35 15.82 10.65 12.39
CA LEU A 35 15.35 11.41 11.22
C LEU A 35 15.42 12.92 11.44
N VAL A 36 14.99 13.39 12.60
CA VAL A 36 15.10 14.82 12.99
C VAL A 36 16.55 15.27 12.90
N SER A 37 17.49 14.53 13.48
CA SER A 37 18.93 14.84 13.41
C SER A 37 19.45 14.91 11.97
N ILE A 38 19.01 13.99 11.09
CA ILE A 38 19.40 13.99 9.67
C ILE A 38 18.86 15.23 8.96
N LEU A 39 17.56 15.53 9.12
CA LEU A 39 16.92 16.67 8.46
C LEU A 39 17.49 18.02 8.92
N ASP A 40 17.86 18.14 10.20
CA ASP A 40 18.54 19.32 10.74
C ASP A 40 19.95 19.48 10.13
N THR A 41 20.69 18.38 9.97
CA THR A 41 22.03 18.37 9.35
C THR A 41 21.97 18.76 7.87
N GLU A 42 20.96 18.28 7.16
CA GLU A 42 20.72 18.58 5.73
C GLU A 42 20.02 19.93 5.51
N HIS A 43 19.73 20.68 6.58
CA HIS A 43 19.05 21.98 6.55
C HIS A 43 17.68 21.97 5.84
N VAL A 44 16.98 20.84 5.89
CA VAL A 44 15.64 20.66 5.32
C VAL A 44 14.59 21.15 6.32
N LYS A 45 13.67 22.01 5.89
CA LYS A 45 12.52 22.43 6.73
C LYS A 45 11.48 21.33 6.77
N TYR A 46 10.96 21.01 7.97
CA TYR A 46 9.99 19.93 8.15
C TYR A 46 8.98 20.20 9.27
N ASP A 47 7.81 19.57 9.18
CA ASP A 47 6.84 19.49 10.27
C ASP A 47 7.03 18.16 11.04
N LYS A 48 7.27 18.28 12.36
CA LYS A 48 7.46 17.10 13.25
C LYS A 48 6.27 16.15 13.27
N LYS A 49 5.04 16.67 13.13
CA LYS A 49 3.84 15.84 13.11
C LYS A 49 3.81 14.97 11.86
N VAL A 50 4.16 15.55 10.71
CA VAL A 50 4.24 14.86 9.42
C VAL A 50 5.28 13.74 9.45
N ILE A 51 6.47 14.01 10.02
CA ILE A 51 7.51 12.99 10.17
C ILE A 51 7.05 11.85 11.07
N ALA A 52 6.40 12.14 12.20
CA ALA A 52 5.89 11.13 13.12
C ALA A 52 4.82 10.23 12.45
N GLU A 53 3.94 10.83 11.68
CA GLU A 53 2.90 10.10 10.94
C GLU A 53 3.49 9.20 9.86
N LEU A 54 4.49 9.70 9.11
CA LEU A 54 5.21 8.93 8.10
C LEU A 54 5.94 7.72 8.70
N VAL A 55 6.61 7.92 9.86
CA VAL A 55 7.27 6.83 10.60
C VAL A 55 6.27 5.75 11.03
N ASN A 56 5.13 6.16 11.57
CA ASN A 56 4.10 5.21 12.00
C ASN A 56 3.48 4.44 10.83
N LYS A 57 3.26 5.12 9.71
CA LYS A 57 2.65 4.54 8.50
C LYS A 57 3.53 3.47 7.87
N HIS A 58 4.83 3.70 7.77
CA HIS A 58 5.77 2.81 7.09
C HIS A 58 6.55 1.87 8.04
N PHE A 59 6.24 1.90 9.34
CA PHE A 59 6.88 0.97 10.28
C PHE A 59 6.73 -0.49 9.85
N PRO A 60 7.78 -1.31 9.79
CA PRO A 60 9.19 -1.05 10.16
C PRO A 60 10.12 -0.73 8.98
N ASP A 61 9.62 -0.28 7.85
CA ASP A 61 10.41 -0.01 6.63
C ASP A 61 11.06 1.38 6.67
N TRP A 62 12.18 1.47 7.40
CA TRP A 62 12.94 2.71 7.55
C TRP A 62 13.54 3.23 6.25
N ARG A 63 13.91 2.33 5.33
CA ARG A 63 14.47 2.71 4.03
C ARG A 63 13.44 3.46 3.20
N ARG A 64 12.20 2.98 3.22
CA ARG A 64 11.10 3.66 2.52
C ARG A 64 10.87 5.06 3.07
N VAL A 65 10.84 5.21 4.40
CA VAL A 65 10.71 6.54 5.04
C VAL A 65 11.81 7.48 4.58
N LEU A 66 13.08 7.05 4.60
CA LEU A 66 14.21 7.87 4.16
C LEU A 66 14.11 8.26 2.69
N ASN A 67 13.82 7.31 1.80
CA ASN A 67 13.68 7.59 0.36
C ASN A 67 12.56 8.60 0.08
N GLU A 68 11.44 8.48 0.78
CA GLU A 68 10.33 9.40 0.63
C GLU A 68 10.69 10.80 1.14
N LEU A 69 11.30 10.91 2.30
CA LEU A 69 11.77 12.18 2.80
C LEU A 69 12.81 12.82 1.87
N GLN A 70 13.74 12.03 1.32
CA GLN A 70 14.71 12.51 0.35
C GLN A 70 14.04 13.04 -0.92
N ARG A 71 13.07 12.31 -1.46
CA ARG A 71 12.31 12.75 -2.65
C ARG A 71 11.59 14.08 -2.42
N TYR A 72 10.99 14.26 -1.24
CA TYR A 72 10.27 15.49 -0.90
C TYR A 72 11.19 16.65 -0.51
N SER A 73 12.38 16.35 0.03
CA SER A 73 13.36 17.39 0.39
C SER A 73 13.84 18.22 -0.80
N VAL A 74 13.72 17.68 -2.02
CA VAL A 74 14.01 18.42 -3.27
C VAL A 74 13.13 19.66 -3.41
N GLY A 75 11.89 19.63 -2.89
CA GLY A 75 11.00 20.79 -2.82
C GLY A 75 11.36 21.81 -1.72
N GLY A 76 12.37 21.53 -0.89
CA GLY A 76 12.89 22.41 0.16
C GLY A 76 12.10 22.40 1.46
N VAL A 77 10.89 21.87 1.49
CA VAL A 77 10.03 21.82 2.69
C VAL A 77 9.26 20.49 2.73
N ILE A 78 9.28 19.81 3.87
CA ILE A 78 8.48 18.63 4.14
C ILE A 78 7.27 19.06 4.97
N ASP A 79 6.14 19.20 4.31
CA ASP A 79 4.86 19.59 4.91
C ASP A 79 3.79 18.48 4.77
N SER A 80 2.54 18.80 5.10
CA SER A 80 1.41 17.87 4.98
C SER A 80 1.14 17.40 3.55
N GLY A 81 1.68 18.06 2.52
CA GLY A 81 1.60 17.63 1.12
C GLY A 81 2.20 16.25 0.90
N ILE A 82 3.24 15.89 1.68
CA ILE A 82 3.80 14.53 1.67
C ILE A 82 2.75 13.48 2.10
N LEU A 83 1.93 13.80 3.11
CA LEU A 83 0.87 12.89 3.57
C LEU A 83 -0.28 12.80 2.56
N ALA A 84 -0.57 13.88 1.86
CA ALA A 84 -1.59 13.90 0.80
C ALA A 84 -1.18 13.06 -0.40
N SER A 85 0.10 13.02 -0.77
CA SER A 85 0.60 12.14 -1.83
C SER A 85 0.75 10.68 -1.37
N PHE A 86 0.75 10.45 -0.07
CA PHE A 86 0.63 9.13 0.59
C PHE A 86 -0.76 8.89 1.14
N SER A 87 -1.70 9.84 1.00
CA SER A 87 -3.09 9.57 1.32
C SER A 87 -3.39 8.24 0.68
N ASP A 88 -3.82 7.32 1.50
CA ASP A 88 -4.28 6.02 1.05
C ASP A 88 -4.93 6.26 -0.29
N VAL A 89 -4.33 5.66 -1.31
CA VAL A 89 -4.95 5.52 -2.61
C VAL A 89 -6.41 5.55 -2.31
N SER A 90 -7.15 6.55 -2.79
CA SER A 90 -8.50 6.80 -2.31
C SER A 90 -9.37 5.59 -2.66
N ILE A 91 -9.15 4.50 -1.91
CA ILE A 91 -9.88 3.25 -2.05
C ILE A 91 -11.37 3.53 -1.83
N ASN A 92 -11.68 4.48 -0.95
CA ASN A 92 -13.07 4.89 -0.73
C ASN A 92 -13.67 5.53 -1.99
N ASP A 93 -12.89 6.34 -2.72
CA ASP A 93 -13.35 6.91 -3.99
C ASP A 93 -13.47 5.82 -5.07
N LEU A 94 -12.53 4.86 -5.11
CA LEU A 94 -12.66 3.70 -5.98
C LEU A 94 -13.95 2.92 -5.69
N ILE A 95 -14.23 2.58 -4.43
CA ILE A 95 -15.45 1.86 -4.04
C ILE A 95 -16.70 2.64 -4.45
N LYS A 96 -16.72 3.95 -4.24
CA LYS A 96 -17.82 4.82 -4.66
C LYS A 96 -18.01 4.77 -6.18
N ASN A 97 -16.94 4.83 -6.95
CA ASN A 97 -16.98 4.79 -8.41
C ASN A 97 -17.41 3.40 -8.93
N LEU A 98 -16.98 2.31 -8.28
CA LEU A 98 -17.43 0.96 -8.59
C LEU A 98 -18.95 0.80 -8.31
N LYS A 99 -19.42 1.29 -7.16
CA LYS A 99 -20.85 1.28 -6.78
C LYS A 99 -21.73 2.06 -7.78
N THR A 100 -21.25 3.22 -8.24
CA THR A 100 -21.96 4.03 -9.23
C THR A 100 -21.77 3.59 -10.67
N LYS A 101 -20.96 2.53 -10.89
CA LYS A 101 -20.59 1.99 -12.21
C LYS A 101 -19.99 3.06 -13.14
N ASN A 102 -19.22 3.98 -12.58
CA ASN A 102 -18.55 5.04 -13.33
C ASN A 102 -17.19 4.55 -13.86
N PHE A 103 -17.19 3.93 -15.02
CA PHE A 103 -16.01 3.36 -15.67
C PHE A 103 -14.90 4.40 -15.92
N SER A 104 -15.26 5.62 -16.31
CA SER A 104 -14.27 6.66 -16.63
C SER A 104 -13.43 7.04 -15.40
N GLU A 105 -14.08 7.21 -14.25
CA GLU A 105 -13.38 7.52 -12.99
C GLU A 105 -12.60 6.31 -12.44
N VAL A 106 -13.10 5.09 -12.64
CA VAL A 106 -12.36 3.85 -12.31
C VAL A 106 -11.09 3.75 -13.14
N ARG A 107 -11.16 4.03 -14.45
CA ARG A 107 -9.99 4.05 -15.32
C ARG A 107 -8.96 5.11 -14.88
N LYS A 108 -9.42 6.33 -14.63
CA LYS A 108 -8.54 7.41 -14.14
C LYS A 108 -7.85 7.01 -12.85
N TRP A 109 -8.61 6.42 -11.92
CA TRP A 109 -8.05 5.93 -10.68
C TRP A 109 -6.95 4.86 -10.90
N CYS A 110 -7.14 3.94 -11.87
CA CYS A 110 -6.11 2.97 -12.24
C CYS A 110 -4.82 3.65 -12.69
N VAL A 111 -4.93 4.62 -13.62
CA VAL A 111 -3.78 5.37 -14.14
C VAL A 111 -3.03 6.09 -13.02
N ASP A 112 -3.76 6.76 -12.13
CA ASP A 112 -3.18 7.54 -11.02
C ASP A 112 -2.48 6.65 -9.95
N ASN A 113 -2.72 5.32 -9.99
CA ASN A 113 -2.24 4.38 -8.98
C ASN A 113 -1.33 3.27 -9.50
N LEU A 114 -0.95 3.30 -10.77
CA LEU A 114 -0.08 2.28 -11.39
C LEU A 114 1.32 2.19 -10.78
N ASP A 115 1.84 3.30 -10.25
CA ASP A 115 3.15 3.35 -9.61
C ASP A 115 3.23 2.60 -8.27
N ASN A 116 2.08 2.16 -7.75
CA ASN A 116 2.03 1.37 -6.52
C ASN A 116 2.33 -0.11 -6.81
N ASP A 117 2.89 -0.81 -5.82
CA ASP A 117 3.05 -2.26 -5.88
C ASP A 117 1.67 -2.92 -6.08
N THR A 118 1.49 -3.58 -7.22
CA THR A 118 0.24 -4.23 -7.61
C THR A 118 -0.22 -5.27 -6.59
N THR A 119 0.70 -5.98 -5.94
CA THR A 119 0.36 -6.98 -4.90
C THR A 119 -0.28 -6.31 -3.68
N VAL A 120 0.30 -5.18 -3.26
CA VAL A 120 -0.23 -4.38 -2.14
C VAL A 120 -1.58 -3.78 -2.53
N LEU A 121 -1.72 -3.33 -3.79
CA LEU A 121 -2.94 -2.73 -4.31
C LEU A 121 -4.10 -3.74 -4.32
N PHE A 122 -3.90 -4.93 -4.86
CA PHE A 122 -4.90 -6.00 -4.83
C PHE A 122 -5.31 -6.38 -3.40
N ARG A 123 -4.36 -6.40 -2.46
CA ARG A 123 -4.67 -6.67 -1.06
C ARG A 123 -5.56 -5.60 -0.44
N ARG A 124 -5.27 -4.33 -0.69
CA ARG A 124 -6.07 -3.20 -0.19
C ARG A 124 -7.48 -3.18 -0.81
N ILE A 125 -7.58 -3.45 -2.11
CA ILE A 125 -8.87 -3.57 -2.80
C ILE A 125 -9.70 -4.67 -2.14
N TYR A 126 -9.12 -5.86 -1.92
CA TYR A 126 -9.79 -6.96 -1.25
C TYR A 126 -10.31 -6.59 0.13
N ASP A 127 -9.47 -5.99 0.98
CA ASP A 127 -9.84 -5.62 2.35
C ASP A 127 -11.01 -4.61 2.36
N SER A 128 -11.03 -3.65 1.43
CA SER A 128 -12.10 -2.65 1.31
C SER A 128 -13.39 -3.20 0.70
N LEU A 129 -13.27 -4.08 -0.28
CA LEU A 129 -14.43 -4.73 -0.92
C LEU A 129 -15.15 -5.65 0.07
N TYR A 130 -14.42 -6.32 0.96
CA TYR A 130 -15.02 -7.19 1.97
C TYR A 130 -16.03 -6.46 2.85
N GLU A 131 -15.76 -5.20 3.18
CA GLU A 131 -16.66 -4.36 3.99
C GLU A 131 -17.81 -3.76 3.17
N SER A 132 -17.58 -3.52 1.88
CA SER A 132 -18.46 -2.73 1.00
C SER A 132 -19.43 -3.56 0.15
N LEU A 133 -19.14 -4.86 -0.03
CA LEU A 133 -19.97 -5.76 -0.84
C LEU A 133 -21.09 -6.43 -0.01
N VAL A 134 -22.15 -6.80 -0.73
CA VAL A 134 -23.19 -7.69 -0.21
C VAL A 134 -22.54 -9.07 0.04
N PRO A 135 -22.77 -9.73 1.20
CA PRO A 135 -22.08 -10.97 1.58
C PRO A 135 -22.18 -12.11 0.55
N SER A 136 -23.28 -12.19 -0.20
CA SER A 136 -23.48 -13.19 -1.26
C SER A 136 -22.52 -13.06 -2.43
N THR A 137 -22.01 -11.85 -2.72
CA THR A 137 -21.13 -11.57 -3.87
C THR A 137 -19.64 -11.53 -3.51
N ILE A 138 -19.29 -11.58 -2.22
CA ILE A 138 -17.90 -11.61 -1.75
C ILE A 138 -17.11 -12.76 -2.37
N PRO A 139 -17.62 -14.01 -2.43
CA PRO A 139 -16.87 -15.12 -3.04
C PRO A 139 -16.53 -14.88 -4.51
N ALA A 140 -17.43 -14.26 -5.28
CA ALA A 140 -17.18 -13.89 -6.68
C ALA A 140 -16.03 -12.89 -6.78
N ALA A 141 -16.06 -11.81 -5.96
CA ALA A 141 -14.97 -10.83 -5.91
C ALA A 141 -13.61 -11.46 -5.58
N VAL A 142 -13.56 -12.43 -4.66
CA VAL A 142 -12.32 -13.14 -4.30
C VAL A 142 -11.77 -13.92 -5.48
N LEU A 143 -12.62 -14.64 -6.22
CA LEU A 143 -12.20 -15.40 -7.39
C LEU A 143 -11.67 -14.49 -8.50
N VAL A 144 -12.35 -13.37 -8.75
CA VAL A 144 -11.92 -12.35 -9.71
C VAL A 144 -10.56 -11.79 -9.33
N ILE A 145 -10.37 -11.33 -8.09
CA ILE A 145 -9.10 -10.79 -7.61
C ILE A 145 -7.98 -11.83 -7.74
N ALA A 146 -8.22 -13.08 -7.32
CA ALA A 146 -7.22 -14.14 -7.39
C ALA A 146 -6.78 -14.42 -8.83
N LYS A 147 -7.72 -14.44 -9.78
CA LYS A 147 -7.48 -14.62 -11.23
C LYS A 147 -6.55 -13.53 -11.77
N TYR A 148 -6.86 -12.25 -11.52
CA TYR A 148 -6.08 -11.13 -12.05
C TYR A 148 -4.75 -10.94 -11.30
N GLN A 149 -4.69 -11.25 -10.01
CA GLN A 149 -3.45 -11.26 -9.25
C GLN A 149 -2.47 -12.32 -9.80
N TYR A 150 -2.95 -13.50 -10.17
CA TYR A 150 -2.12 -14.50 -10.84
C TYR A 150 -1.64 -14.00 -12.21
N GLN A 151 -2.51 -13.38 -13.00
CA GLN A 151 -2.16 -12.84 -14.31
C GLN A 151 -1.13 -11.72 -14.26
N THR A 152 -1.05 -10.95 -13.16
CA THR A 152 -0.09 -9.85 -12.97
C THR A 152 1.36 -10.25 -13.28
N ALA A 153 1.73 -11.51 -13.05
CA ALA A 153 3.09 -12.00 -13.32
C ALA A 153 3.39 -12.18 -14.83
N PHE A 154 2.36 -12.20 -15.70
CA PHE A 154 2.49 -12.59 -17.10
C PHE A 154 2.00 -11.53 -18.08
N VAL A 155 1.23 -10.55 -17.62
CA VAL A 155 0.66 -9.52 -18.50
C VAL A 155 1.71 -8.49 -18.90
N ALA A 156 1.62 -8.02 -20.14
CA ALA A 156 2.47 -6.95 -20.65
C ALA A 156 2.06 -5.57 -20.13
N ASP A 157 0.77 -5.37 -19.84
CA ASP A 157 0.20 -4.10 -19.39
C ASP A 157 -0.57 -4.29 -18.09
N GLN A 158 -0.04 -3.69 -17.02
CA GLN A 158 -0.61 -3.77 -15.68
C GLN A 158 -1.86 -2.89 -15.52
N GLU A 159 -1.96 -1.79 -16.29
CA GLU A 159 -3.14 -0.94 -16.28
C GLU A 159 -4.36 -1.70 -16.78
N ILE A 160 -4.22 -2.34 -17.93
CA ILE A 160 -5.30 -3.12 -18.54
C ILE A 160 -5.71 -4.26 -17.62
N ASN A 161 -4.76 -4.95 -17.00
CA ASN A 161 -5.04 -6.05 -16.07
C ASN A 161 -5.81 -5.60 -14.83
N LEU A 162 -5.39 -4.50 -14.21
CA LEU A 162 -6.06 -3.94 -13.05
C LEU A 162 -7.45 -3.41 -13.41
N LEU A 163 -7.57 -2.69 -14.51
CA LEU A 163 -8.85 -2.14 -14.99
C LEU A 163 -9.83 -3.25 -15.32
N ALA A 164 -9.38 -4.34 -15.96
CA ALA A 164 -10.21 -5.49 -16.27
C ALA A 164 -10.73 -6.17 -14.98
N CYS A 165 -9.87 -6.33 -13.96
CA CYS A 165 -10.27 -6.83 -12.65
C CYS A 165 -11.39 -5.98 -12.03
N LEU A 166 -11.20 -4.66 -11.99
CA LEU A 166 -12.19 -3.75 -11.39
C LEU A 166 -13.49 -3.71 -12.19
N THR A 167 -13.40 -3.83 -13.51
CA THR A 167 -14.59 -3.89 -14.39
C THR A 167 -15.39 -5.17 -14.15
N GLU A 168 -14.72 -6.33 -14.05
CA GLU A 168 -15.38 -7.60 -13.76
C GLU A 168 -16.06 -7.56 -12.37
N ILE A 169 -15.41 -6.99 -11.34
CA ILE A 169 -16.01 -6.76 -10.02
C ILE A 169 -17.24 -5.83 -10.10
N MET A 170 -17.14 -4.75 -10.90
CA MET A 170 -18.24 -3.80 -11.07
C MET A 170 -19.48 -4.42 -11.74
N VAL A 171 -19.28 -5.42 -12.59
CA VAL A 171 -20.35 -6.13 -13.31
C VAL A 171 -20.94 -7.25 -12.46
N GLU A 172 -20.10 -8.04 -11.79
CA GLU A 172 -20.51 -9.29 -11.14
C GLU A 172 -20.89 -9.13 -9.65
N CYS A 173 -20.44 -8.02 -9.01
CA CYS A 173 -20.65 -7.83 -7.59
C CYS A 173 -21.71 -6.76 -7.27
N GLU A 174 -22.46 -6.99 -6.19
CA GLU A 174 -23.41 -6.04 -5.64
C GLU A 174 -22.81 -5.31 -4.43
N PHE A 175 -22.92 -4.00 -4.45
CA PHE A 175 -22.44 -3.12 -3.36
C PHE A 175 -23.59 -2.78 -2.41
N LYS A 176 -23.26 -2.67 -1.11
CA LYS A 176 -24.20 -2.26 -0.05
C LYS A 176 -24.70 -0.84 -0.26
#